data_401b2a9e54f753481bfc2e54c03c1099
#
_entry.id   401b2a9e54f753481bfc2e54c03c1099
#
_cell.length_a   1.000
_cell.length_b   1.000
_cell.length_c   1.000
_cell.angle_alpha   90.00
_cell.angle_beta   90.00
_cell.angle_gamma   90.00
#
_symmetry.space_group_name_H-M   'P 1'
#
loop_
_entity.id
_entity.type
_entity.pdbx_description
1 polymer ?
#
loop_
_entity_poly.entity_id
_entity_poly.type
_entity_poly.pdbx_seq_one_letter_code
_entity_poly.pdbx_strand_id
1 'polypeptide(L)'
;IYIAAAVLQAYEEHHVPYTGNVFQIETIHTYGDDCMYSFCPATASIFQTVLAGLIRFGLKPTAADKSDSIKPTTTPVFLKRTFTQTAQGVRALLDLSSITRQFYWLKANRTSDPASPPAFDRQARSAQLENALAFASQHGPLAFDKVREIAIKTAEGEGLVLVNTNYDHALATYNAWFIGGTVPDPERPNEGASKVV
;
A
#
# COMPACT_ATOMS: atom_id res chain seq x y z
N ILE A 1 21.10 -4.92 1.68
CA ILE A 1 22.39 -5.58 1.98
C ILE A 1 22.49 -5.89 3.47
N TYR A 2 22.40 -4.92 4.39
CA TYR A 2 22.58 -5.12 5.84
C TYR A 2 21.62 -6.15 6.46
N ILE A 3 20.36 -6.16 6.03
CA ILE A 3 19.37 -7.14 6.51
C ILE A 3 19.79 -8.55 6.09
N ALA A 4 20.14 -8.75 4.83
CA ALA A 4 20.60 -10.04 4.34
C ALA A 4 21.87 -10.52 5.07
N ALA A 5 22.81 -9.63 5.34
CA ALA A 5 24.00 -9.95 6.11
C ALA A 5 23.67 -10.36 7.56
N ALA A 6 22.74 -9.65 8.22
CA ALA A 6 22.27 -9.99 9.57
C ALA A 6 21.55 -11.35 9.60
N VAL A 7 20.76 -11.67 8.57
CA VAL A 7 20.08 -12.97 8.44
C VAL A 7 21.10 -14.10 8.25
N LEU A 8 22.05 -13.94 7.32
CA LEU A 8 23.10 -14.94 7.09
C LEU A 8 23.93 -15.19 8.35
N GLN A 9 24.31 -14.14 9.06
CA GLN A 9 25.01 -14.25 10.32
C GLN A 9 24.19 -15.01 11.38
N ALA A 10 22.90 -14.70 11.48
CA ALA A 10 22.01 -15.42 12.40
C ALA A 10 21.86 -16.90 12.06
N TYR A 11 21.82 -17.25 10.76
CA TYR A 11 21.81 -18.63 10.29
C TYR A 11 23.09 -19.36 10.71
N GLU A 12 24.23 -18.73 10.56
CA GLU A 12 25.51 -19.27 10.96
C GLU A 12 25.59 -19.47 12.48
N GLU A 13 25.23 -18.47 13.28
CA GLU A 13 25.23 -18.53 14.74
C GLU A 13 24.30 -19.62 15.29
N HIS A 14 23.18 -19.88 14.64
CA HIS A 14 22.19 -20.90 15.06
C HIS A 14 22.34 -22.25 14.35
N HIS A 15 23.40 -22.42 13.55
CA HIS A 15 23.65 -23.63 12.76
C HIS A 15 22.45 -24.04 11.89
N VAL A 16 21.69 -23.06 11.37
CA VAL A 16 20.59 -23.32 10.45
C VAL A 16 21.17 -23.68 9.11
N PRO A 17 20.86 -24.87 8.54
CA PRO A 17 21.35 -25.27 7.25
C PRO A 17 20.95 -24.27 6.17
N TYR A 18 21.91 -23.71 5.48
CA TYR A 18 21.69 -22.76 4.40
C TYR A 18 22.28 -23.34 3.10
N THR A 19 21.41 -23.63 2.15
CA THR A 19 21.77 -24.26 0.86
C THR A 19 21.33 -23.41 -0.31
N GLY A 20 21.48 -22.10 -0.28
CA GLY A 20 21.03 -21.30 -1.41
C GLY A 20 21.06 -19.80 -1.17
N ASN A 21 20.23 -19.09 -1.88
CA ASN A 21 20.08 -17.64 -1.75
C ASN A 21 19.08 -17.29 -0.64
N VAL A 22 19.50 -16.51 0.36
CA VAL A 22 18.64 -16.07 1.46
C VAL A 22 17.32 -15.45 0.97
N PHE A 23 17.32 -14.79 -0.18
CA PHE A 23 16.12 -14.22 -0.80
C PHE A 23 15.15 -15.26 -1.40
N GLN A 24 15.55 -16.53 -1.48
CA GLN A 24 14.66 -17.62 -1.87
C GLN A 24 13.96 -18.27 -0.67
N ILE A 25 14.56 -18.14 0.51
CA ILE A 25 14.05 -18.73 1.76
C ILE A 25 13.23 -17.70 2.52
N GLU A 26 13.71 -16.47 2.53
CA GLU A 26 13.12 -15.34 3.26
C GLU A 26 12.77 -14.23 2.29
N THR A 27 11.62 -13.60 2.48
CA THR A 27 11.22 -12.46 1.65
C THR A 27 11.50 -11.15 2.38
N ILE A 28 12.31 -10.31 1.77
CA ILE A 28 12.69 -9.01 2.30
C ILE A 28 12.19 -7.93 1.36
N HIS A 29 11.29 -7.09 1.83
CA HIS A 29 10.81 -5.92 1.10
C HIS A 29 11.28 -4.65 1.80
N THR A 30 11.89 -3.74 1.05
CA THR A 30 12.37 -2.46 1.57
C THR A 30 11.85 -1.31 0.72
N TYR A 31 11.51 -0.21 1.38
CA TYR A 31 11.19 1.05 0.74
C TYR A 31 11.71 2.21 1.60
N GLY A 32 12.81 2.82 1.16
CA GLY A 32 13.53 3.78 1.99
C GLY A 32 14.07 3.12 3.26
N ASP A 33 13.62 3.61 4.39
CA ASP A 33 13.91 3.10 5.74
C ASP A 33 12.87 2.08 6.24
N ASP A 34 11.73 1.95 5.59
CA ASP A 34 10.73 0.93 5.90
C ASP A 34 11.17 -0.45 5.38
N CYS A 35 11.01 -1.46 6.22
CA CYS A 35 11.32 -2.84 5.88
C CYS A 35 10.23 -3.79 6.39
N MET A 36 9.86 -4.75 5.53
CA MET A 36 9.07 -5.91 5.89
C MET A 36 9.90 -7.17 5.62
N TYR A 37 10.04 -8.00 6.63
CA TYR A 37 10.79 -9.24 6.55
C TYR A 37 9.90 -10.42 6.97
N SER A 38 9.79 -11.46 6.14
CA SER A 38 9.06 -12.68 6.45
C SER A 38 10.01 -13.77 6.91
N PHE A 39 9.61 -14.48 7.96
CA PHE A 39 10.30 -15.66 8.47
C PHE A 39 9.55 -16.91 8.05
N CYS A 40 10.28 -17.95 7.63
CA CYS A 40 9.68 -19.27 7.62
C CYS A 40 9.53 -19.80 9.06
N PRO A 41 8.60 -20.74 9.35
CA PRO A 41 8.38 -21.25 10.69
C PRO A 41 9.67 -21.81 11.35
N ALA A 42 10.56 -22.40 10.57
CA ALA A 42 11.82 -22.96 11.05
C ALA A 42 12.82 -21.89 11.52
N THR A 43 12.74 -20.69 10.99
CA THR A 43 13.67 -19.59 11.26
C THR A 43 13.10 -18.49 12.15
N ALA A 44 11.83 -18.57 12.53
CA ALA A 44 11.19 -17.55 13.38
C ALA A 44 11.90 -17.36 14.72
N SER A 45 12.56 -18.41 15.26
CA SER A 45 13.32 -18.35 16.52
C SER A 45 14.57 -17.48 16.44
N ILE A 46 15.14 -17.27 15.25
CA ILE A 46 16.37 -16.48 15.08
C ILE A 46 16.14 -14.97 14.95
N PHE A 47 14.89 -14.53 15.00
CA PHE A 47 14.52 -13.13 14.81
C PHE A 47 15.30 -12.17 15.73
N GLN A 48 15.48 -12.51 17.01
CA GLN A 48 16.22 -11.66 17.93
C GLN A 48 17.70 -11.55 17.57
N THR A 49 18.28 -12.62 17.04
CA THR A 49 19.66 -12.61 16.54
C THR A 49 19.82 -11.72 15.32
N VAL A 50 18.82 -11.74 14.40
CA VAL A 50 18.78 -10.83 13.25
C VAL A 50 18.73 -9.36 13.71
N LEU A 51 17.87 -9.04 14.67
CA LEU A 51 17.79 -7.68 15.23
C LEU A 51 19.11 -7.26 15.87
N ALA A 52 19.75 -8.13 16.65
CA ALA A 52 21.03 -7.88 17.25
C ALA A 52 22.13 -7.64 16.17
N GLY A 53 22.08 -8.40 15.07
CA GLY A 53 22.94 -8.21 13.91
C GLY A 53 22.78 -6.84 13.27
N LEU A 54 21.54 -6.38 13.06
CA LEU A 54 21.27 -5.05 12.52
C LEU A 54 21.84 -3.94 13.39
N ILE A 55 21.70 -4.07 14.72
CA ILE A 55 22.26 -3.10 15.67
C ILE A 55 23.80 -3.11 15.60
N ARG A 56 24.42 -4.27 15.48
CA ARG A 56 25.88 -4.38 15.29
C ARG A 56 26.36 -3.69 14.00
N PHE A 57 25.54 -3.66 12.96
CA PHE A 57 25.82 -2.89 11.74
C PHE A 57 25.53 -1.38 11.87
N GLY A 58 25.19 -0.89 13.06
CA GLY A 58 24.94 0.54 13.31
C GLY A 58 23.53 0.99 12.91
N LEU A 59 22.63 0.08 12.59
CA LEU A 59 21.23 0.41 12.32
C LEU A 59 20.45 0.51 13.63
N LYS A 60 19.42 1.34 13.63
CA LYS A 60 18.49 1.48 14.75
C LYS A 60 17.09 1.06 14.31
N PRO A 61 16.79 -0.25 14.28
CA PRO A 61 15.47 -0.72 13.88
C PRO A 61 14.43 -0.24 14.90
N THR A 62 13.26 0.18 14.39
CA THR A 62 12.12 0.61 15.19
C THR A 62 10.87 -0.13 14.75
N ALA A 63 9.96 -0.42 15.70
CA ALA A 63 8.70 -1.06 15.37
C ALA A 63 7.82 -0.15 14.51
N ALA A 64 7.06 -0.73 13.57
CA ALA A 64 6.17 0.02 12.68
C ALA A 64 5.06 0.77 13.44
N ASP A 65 4.62 0.23 14.57
CA ASP A 65 3.64 0.82 15.47
C ASP A 65 4.23 1.81 16.48
N LYS A 66 5.55 2.08 16.38
CA LYS A 66 6.32 2.92 17.31
C LYS A 66 6.38 2.39 18.76
N SER A 67 6.08 1.12 18.97
CA SER A 67 6.28 0.48 20.28
C SER A 67 7.76 0.31 20.59
N ASP A 68 8.06 0.06 21.87
CA ASP A 68 9.46 -0.09 22.35
C ASP A 68 10.12 -1.40 21.90
N SER A 69 9.33 -2.34 21.38
CA SER A 69 9.86 -3.65 20.98
C SER A 69 9.32 -4.09 19.62
N ILE A 70 10.23 -4.53 18.77
CA ILE A 70 9.87 -5.16 17.49
C ILE A 70 9.50 -6.61 17.76
N LYS A 71 8.32 -7.03 17.29
CA LYS A 71 7.81 -8.41 17.45
C LYS A 71 7.36 -8.96 16.11
N PRO A 72 7.53 -10.27 15.88
CA PRO A 72 6.88 -10.94 14.76
C PRO A 72 5.36 -10.76 14.79
N THR A 73 4.75 -10.61 13.64
CA THR A 73 3.30 -10.47 13.51
C THR A 73 2.78 -11.30 12.33
N THR A 74 1.56 -11.79 12.45
CA THR A 74 0.82 -12.44 11.36
C THR A 74 0.01 -11.44 10.52
N THR A 75 -0.09 -10.20 10.99
CA THR A 75 -0.82 -9.12 10.32
C THR A 75 0.12 -7.93 10.06
N PRO A 76 1.07 -8.08 9.12
CA PRO A 76 2.05 -7.03 8.86
C PRO A 76 1.39 -5.77 8.30
N VAL A 77 1.91 -4.62 8.72
CA VAL A 77 1.60 -3.32 8.12
C VAL A 77 2.85 -2.81 7.43
N PHE A 78 2.76 -2.53 6.14
CA PHE A 78 3.87 -1.99 5.35
C PHE A 78 3.37 -0.84 4.47
N LEU A 79 4.01 0.30 4.55
CA LEU A 79 3.60 1.53 3.83
C LEU A 79 2.13 1.90 4.05
N LYS A 80 1.66 1.81 5.31
CA LYS A 80 0.25 2.05 5.69
C LYS A 80 -0.75 1.08 5.05
N ARG A 81 -0.29 -0.08 4.61
CA ARG A 81 -1.14 -1.13 4.04
C ARG A 81 -1.14 -2.35 4.93
N THR A 82 -2.33 -2.91 5.12
CA THR A 82 -2.52 -4.25 5.69
C THR A 82 -2.72 -5.24 4.55
N PHE A 83 -2.26 -6.48 4.75
CA PHE A 83 -2.35 -7.53 3.74
C PHE A 83 -3.41 -8.53 4.13
N THR A 84 -4.37 -8.78 3.25
CA THR A 84 -5.48 -9.69 3.46
C THR A 84 -5.53 -10.73 2.36
N GLN A 85 -5.57 -12.02 2.74
CA GLN A 85 -5.78 -13.09 1.78
C GLN A 85 -7.24 -13.10 1.31
N THR A 86 -7.42 -13.15 0.00
CA THR A 86 -8.73 -13.28 -0.65
C THR A 86 -8.73 -14.44 -1.64
N ALA A 87 -9.88 -14.80 -2.17
CA ALA A 87 -9.98 -15.83 -3.22
C ALA A 87 -9.21 -15.46 -4.50
N GLN A 88 -9.01 -14.17 -4.76
CA GLN A 88 -8.28 -13.65 -5.92
C GLN A 88 -6.78 -13.39 -5.62
N GLY A 89 -6.30 -13.74 -4.43
CA GLY A 89 -4.92 -13.49 -4.00
C GLY A 89 -4.82 -12.53 -2.82
N VAL A 90 -3.62 -12.01 -2.57
CA VAL A 90 -3.37 -11.07 -1.49
C VAL A 90 -3.74 -9.67 -1.91
N ARG A 91 -4.56 -8.98 -1.11
CA ARG A 91 -4.85 -7.55 -1.25
C ARG A 91 -4.08 -6.73 -0.24
N ALA A 92 -3.56 -5.59 -0.68
CA ALA A 92 -2.81 -4.64 0.14
C ALA A 92 -3.69 -3.41 0.42
N LEU A 93 -4.51 -3.50 1.47
CA LEU A 93 -5.49 -2.46 1.84
C LEU A 93 -4.78 -1.24 2.39
N LEU A 94 -4.90 -0.10 1.73
CA LEU A 94 -4.40 1.17 2.26
C LEU A 94 -5.27 1.61 3.45
N ASP A 95 -4.63 2.03 4.54
CA ASP A 95 -5.33 2.52 5.73
C ASP A 95 -6.33 3.64 5.39
N LEU A 96 -7.56 3.54 5.93
CA LEU A 96 -8.65 4.48 5.66
C LEU A 96 -8.29 5.91 6.05
N SER A 97 -7.51 6.12 7.12
CA SER A 97 -7.04 7.45 7.50
C SER A 97 -6.10 8.05 6.45
N SER A 98 -5.33 7.21 5.78
CA SER A 98 -4.46 7.63 4.68
C SER A 98 -5.24 7.96 3.41
N ILE A 99 -6.35 7.25 3.16
CA ILE A 99 -7.29 7.58 2.08
C ILE A 99 -7.96 8.92 2.33
N THR A 100 -8.53 9.12 3.53
CA THR A 100 -9.24 10.35 3.86
C THR A 100 -8.34 11.57 3.95
N ARG A 101 -7.07 11.41 4.33
CA ARG A 101 -6.08 12.50 4.28
C ARG A 101 -5.90 13.10 2.90
N GLN A 102 -6.11 12.33 1.83
CA GLN A 102 -6.01 12.84 0.46
C GLN A 102 -7.03 13.96 0.17
N PHE A 103 -8.12 14.03 0.93
CA PHE A 103 -9.11 15.10 0.77
C PHE A 103 -8.62 16.47 1.27
N TYR A 104 -7.65 16.50 2.17
CA TYR A 104 -7.13 17.73 2.77
C TYR A 104 -5.86 18.28 2.12
N TRP A 105 -5.21 17.47 1.26
CA TRP A 105 -3.93 17.84 0.69
C TRP A 105 -3.97 17.76 -0.82
N LEU A 106 -3.62 18.86 -1.46
CA LEU A 106 -3.38 18.93 -2.90
C LEU A 106 -1.93 19.34 -3.12
N LYS A 107 -1.24 18.61 -4.00
CA LYS A 107 0.07 19.04 -4.47
C LYS A 107 -0.13 20.27 -5.35
N ALA A 108 0.30 21.42 -4.86
CA ALA A 108 0.25 22.64 -5.65
C ALA A 108 1.25 22.54 -6.82
N ASN A 109 0.80 22.82 -8.02
CA ASN A 109 1.70 23.04 -9.14
C ASN A 109 2.44 24.36 -8.90
N ARG A 110 3.75 24.28 -8.65
CA ARG A 110 4.58 25.49 -8.60
C ARG A 110 4.59 26.10 -10.00
N THR A 111 4.14 27.33 -10.10
CA THR A 111 4.37 28.14 -11.29
C THR A 111 5.87 28.41 -11.40
N SER A 112 6.35 28.69 -12.61
CA SER A 112 7.74 29.11 -12.85
C SER A 112 8.11 30.42 -12.15
N ASP A 113 7.10 31.18 -11.74
CA ASP A 113 7.24 32.42 -10.95
C ASP A 113 6.97 32.12 -9.46
N PRO A 114 7.98 32.23 -8.58
CA PRO A 114 7.83 32.01 -7.15
C PRO A 114 6.87 33.00 -6.46
N ALA A 115 6.59 34.15 -7.06
CA ALA A 115 5.69 35.17 -6.55
C ALA A 115 4.22 34.89 -6.88
N SER A 116 3.95 34.02 -7.82
CA SER A 116 2.58 33.65 -8.19
C SER A 116 2.01 32.58 -7.25
N PRO A 117 0.77 32.75 -6.77
CA PRO A 117 0.11 31.70 -5.98
C PRO A 117 0.01 30.42 -6.82
N PRO A 118 0.16 29.24 -6.16
CA PRO A 118 0.03 27.96 -6.85
C PRO A 118 -1.34 27.84 -7.50
N ALA A 119 -1.37 27.48 -8.80
CA ALA A 119 -2.60 27.29 -9.52
C ALA A 119 -3.35 26.04 -9.03
N PHE A 120 -4.65 26.16 -8.79
CA PHE A 120 -5.51 25.04 -8.50
C PHE A 120 -5.73 24.18 -9.77
N ASP A 121 -5.17 22.98 -9.76
CA ASP A 121 -5.34 22.04 -10.86
C ASP A 121 -6.61 21.20 -10.64
N ARG A 122 -7.70 21.58 -11.31
CA ARG A 122 -9.00 20.91 -11.21
C ARG A 122 -8.96 19.46 -11.66
N GLN A 123 -8.22 19.16 -12.73
CA GLN A 123 -8.12 17.81 -13.26
C GLN A 123 -7.35 16.91 -12.31
N ALA A 124 -6.21 17.37 -11.79
CA ALA A 124 -5.43 16.63 -10.81
C ALA A 124 -6.23 16.40 -9.52
N ARG A 125 -7.07 17.37 -9.13
CA ARG A 125 -7.91 17.23 -7.94
C ARG A 125 -9.04 16.23 -8.13
N SER A 126 -9.74 16.26 -9.26
CA SER A 126 -10.76 15.24 -9.58
C SER A 126 -10.15 13.84 -9.59
N ALA A 127 -9.02 13.67 -10.28
CA ALA A 127 -8.30 12.39 -10.30
C ALA A 127 -7.88 11.91 -8.91
N GLN A 128 -7.44 12.81 -8.03
CA GLN A 128 -7.10 12.49 -6.65
C GLN A 128 -8.30 11.97 -5.85
N LEU A 129 -9.47 12.60 -6.00
CA LEU A 129 -10.70 12.16 -5.33
C LEU A 129 -11.17 10.81 -5.87
N GLU A 130 -11.11 10.59 -7.17
CA GLU A 130 -11.44 9.31 -7.80
C GLU A 130 -10.47 8.19 -7.41
N ASN A 131 -9.18 8.50 -7.30
CA ASN A 131 -8.18 7.56 -6.79
C ASN A 131 -8.47 7.16 -5.33
N ALA A 132 -8.91 8.11 -4.49
CA ALA A 132 -9.30 7.81 -3.13
C ALA A 132 -10.51 6.84 -3.09
N LEU A 133 -11.47 6.99 -4.01
CA LEU A 133 -12.59 6.06 -4.17
C LEU A 133 -12.11 4.67 -4.61
N ALA A 134 -11.18 4.59 -5.55
CA ALA A 134 -10.60 3.32 -5.97
C ALA A 134 -9.90 2.60 -4.81
N PHE A 135 -9.14 3.29 -3.97
CA PHE A 135 -8.56 2.71 -2.77
C PHE A 135 -9.62 2.30 -1.74
N ALA A 136 -10.66 3.12 -1.55
CA ALA A 136 -11.73 2.84 -0.59
C ALA A 136 -12.55 1.59 -0.97
N SER A 137 -12.70 1.29 -2.26
CA SER A 137 -13.44 0.12 -2.74
C SER A 137 -12.90 -1.21 -2.21
N GLN A 138 -11.61 -1.25 -1.85
CA GLN A 138 -10.96 -2.43 -1.29
C GLN A 138 -11.45 -2.79 0.12
N HIS A 139 -12.04 -1.85 0.84
CA HIS A 139 -12.59 -2.02 2.18
C HIS A 139 -14.05 -2.47 2.21
N GLY A 140 -14.62 -2.74 1.04
CA GLY A 140 -16.01 -3.15 0.88
C GLY A 140 -17.00 -1.98 0.75
N PRO A 141 -18.27 -2.29 0.37
CA PRO A 141 -19.26 -1.28 0.01
C PRO A 141 -19.53 -0.25 1.11
N LEU A 142 -19.65 -0.70 2.36
CA LEU A 142 -19.99 0.20 3.48
C LEU A 142 -18.89 1.24 3.77
N ALA A 143 -17.63 0.84 3.68
CA ALA A 143 -16.51 1.77 3.85
C ALA A 143 -16.40 2.70 2.64
N PHE A 144 -16.61 2.15 1.44
CA PHE A 144 -16.64 2.92 0.21
C PHE A 144 -17.70 4.03 0.24
N ASP A 145 -18.93 3.72 0.64
CA ASP A 145 -20.03 4.70 0.67
C ASP A 145 -19.72 5.88 1.59
N LYS A 146 -19.09 5.64 2.74
CA LYS A 146 -18.65 6.72 3.65
C LYS A 146 -17.60 7.62 3.01
N VAL A 147 -16.62 7.04 2.35
CA VAL A 147 -15.56 7.79 1.65
C VAL A 147 -16.13 8.54 0.45
N ARG A 148 -17.05 7.92 -0.28
CA ARG A 148 -17.76 8.51 -1.42
C ARG A 148 -18.55 9.76 -1.01
N GLU A 149 -19.28 9.69 0.10
CA GLU A 149 -20.02 10.86 0.60
C GLU A 149 -19.10 12.05 0.86
N ILE A 150 -17.93 11.81 1.48
CA ILE A 150 -16.93 12.85 1.72
C ILE A 150 -16.37 13.37 0.39
N ALA A 151 -16.03 12.48 -0.55
CA ALA A 151 -15.49 12.84 -1.85
C ALA A 151 -16.45 13.74 -2.65
N ILE A 152 -17.73 13.38 -2.68
CA ILE A 152 -18.79 14.15 -3.37
C ILE A 152 -18.91 15.55 -2.73
N LYS A 153 -19.07 15.63 -1.41
CA LYS A 153 -19.15 16.93 -0.69
C LYS A 153 -17.93 17.80 -0.94
N THR A 154 -16.75 17.21 -0.96
CA THR A 154 -15.51 17.93 -1.26
C THR A 154 -15.51 18.45 -2.69
N ALA A 155 -15.88 17.61 -3.66
CA ALA A 155 -15.94 18.01 -5.06
C ALA A 155 -16.97 19.13 -5.29
N GLU A 156 -18.15 19.03 -4.72
CA GLU A 156 -19.19 20.08 -4.78
C GLU A 156 -18.70 21.40 -4.19
N GLY A 157 -18.06 21.37 -3.02
CA GLY A 157 -17.49 22.57 -2.38
C GLY A 157 -16.36 23.22 -3.20
N GLU A 158 -15.65 22.45 -4.01
CA GLU A 158 -14.58 22.93 -4.90
C GLU A 158 -15.07 23.19 -6.34
N GLY A 159 -16.36 23.00 -6.62
CA GLY A 159 -16.96 23.15 -7.94
C GLY A 159 -16.44 22.15 -8.97
N LEU A 160 -16.11 20.93 -8.53
CA LEU A 160 -15.63 19.83 -9.36
C LEU A 160 -16.77 18.85 -9.65
N VAL A 161 -16.61 18.10 -10.74
CA VAL A 161 -17.49 16.98 -11.09
C VAL A 161 -16.68 15.70 -11.03
N LEU A 162 -17.15 14.72 -10.26
CA LEU A 162 -16.60 13.37 -10.23
C LEU A 162 -17.39 12.50 -11.22
N VAL A 163 -16.70 11.86 -12.15
CA VAL A 163 -17.31 11.06 -13.21
C VAL A 163 -17.66 9.66 -12.69
N ASN A 164 -16.78 9.09 -11.88
CA ASN A 164 -16.84 7.67 -11.50
C ASN A 164 -16.99 7.49 -9.99
N THR A 165 -18.22 7.64 -9.49
CA THR A 165 -18.56 7.48 -8.06
C THR A 165 -19.23 6.13 -7.75
N ASN A 166 -19.21 5.17 -8.67
CA ASN A 166 -19.80 3.85 -8.53
C ASN A 166 -18.80 2.88 -7.91
N TYR A 167 -19.26 2.01 -7.00
CA TYR A 167 -18.43 1.01 -6.32
C TYR A 167 -17.75 0.03 -7.28
N ASP A 168 -18.52 -0.52 -8.21
CA ASP A 168 -18.01 -1.53 -9.15
C ASP A 168 -16.95 -0.95 -10.09
N HIS A 169 -17.15 0.29 -10.54
CA HIS A 169 -16.17 1.02 -11.34
C HIS A 169 -14.89 1.30 -10.54
N ALA A 170 -15.03 1.80 -9.31
CA ALA A 170 -13.88 2.07 -8.45
C ALA A 170 -13.08 0.79 -8.15
N LEU A 171 -13.78 -0.32 -7.91
CA LEU A 171 -13.16 -1.64 -7.69
C LEU A 171 -12.44 -2.14 -8.95
N ALA A 172 -13.05 -2.01 -10.12
CA ALA A 172 -12.46 -2.38 -11.39
C ALA A 172 -11.22 -1.52 -11.71
N THR A 173 -11.28 -0.22 -11.45
CA THR A 173 -10.15 0.70 -11.60
C THR A 173 -8.97 0.29 -10.71
N TYR A 174 -9.22 0.00 -9.43
CA TYR A 174 -8.17 -0.49 -8.53
C TYR A 174 -7.56 -1.80 -9.04
N ASN A 175 -8.39 -2.76 -9.42
CA ASN A 175 -7.92 -4.06 -9.90
C ASN A 175 -7.08 -3.93 -11.18
N ALA A 176 -7.45 -3.03 -12.09
CA ALA A 176 -6.68 -2.76 -13.29
C ALA A 176 -5.25 -2.26 -12.98
N TRP A 177 -5.09 -1.43 -11.94
CA TRP A 177 -3.77 -0.92 -11.55
C TRP A 177 -2.85 -1.98 -10.95
N PHE A 178 -3.39 -2.94 -10.18
CA PHE A 178 -2.59 -3.84 -9.35
C PHE A 178 -2.60 -5.31 -9.79
N ILE A 179 -3.62 -5.73 -10.54
CA ILE A 179 -3.76 -7.14 -10.96
C ILE A 179 -3.49 -7.29 -12.46
N GLY A 180 -3.45 -6.19 -13.18
CA GLY A 180 -3.38 -6.16 -14.63
C GLY A 180 -4.77 -6.40 -15.24
N GLY A 181 -5.29 -5.44 -15.94
CA GLY A 181 -6.59 -5.47 -16.59
C GLY A 181 -6.84 -4.15 -17.32
N THR A 182 -7.81 -4.12 -18.19
CA THR A 182 -8.29 -2.87 -18.79
C THR A 182 -9.24 -2.19 -17.82
N VAL A 183 -9.04 -0.89 -17.58
CA VAL A 183 -10.05 -0.07 -16.88
C VAL A 183 -11.30 -0.06 -17.76
N PRO A 184 -12.49 -0.41 -17.24
CA PRO A 184 -13.71 -0.32 -18.01
C PRO A 184 -13.91 1.12 -18.50
N ASP A 185 -14.13 1.29 -19.78
CA ASP A 185 -14.49 2.58 -20.36
C ASP A 185 -15.87 2.99 -19.81
N PRO A 186 -16.00 4.12 -19.10
CA PRO A 186 -17.27 4.55 -18.55
C PRO A 186 -18.34 4.84 -19.62
N GLU A 187 -17.91 5.11 -20.87
CA GLU A 187 -18.81 5.33 -22.01
C GLU A 187 -19.23 4.04 -22.73
N ARG A 188 -18.62 2.88 -22.38
CA ARG A 188 -18.97 1.56 -22.91
C ARG A 188 -19.40 0.60 -21.82
N PRO A 189 -20.69 0.62 -21.38
CA PRO A 189 -21.16 -0.35 -20.42
C PRO A 189 -21.19 -1.76 -21.07
N ASN A 190 -20.35 -2.66 -20.54
CA ASN A 190 -20.48 -4.12 -20.66
C ASN A 190 -20.42 -4.81 -22.04
N GLU A 191 -19.43 -4.52 -22.88
CA GLU A 191 -19.13 -5.43 -24.00
C GLU A 191 -18.24 -6.65 -23.63
N GLY A 192 -17.79 -6.76 -22.36
CA GLY A 192 -16.84 -7.78 -21.90
C GLY A 192 -17.39 -8.96 -21.09
N ALA A 193 -18.69 -9.01 -20.80
CA ALA A 193 -19.27 -10.06 -19.96
C ALA A 193 -19.93 -11.18 -20.81
N SER A 194 -19.23 -11.69 -21.81
CA SER A 194 -19.71 -12.88 -22.51
C SER A 194 -18.56 -13.77 -22.98
N LYS A 195 -18.60 -15.01 -22.46
CA LYS A 195 -17.83 -16.19 -22.86
C LYS A 195 -16.52 -16.43 -22.10
N VAL A 196 -16.67 -17.03 -20.91
CA VAL A 196 -15.83 -18.20 -20.60
C VAL A 196 -16.78 -19.42 -20.71
N VAL A 197 -16.57 -20.21 -21.76
CA VAL A 197 -17.08 -21.56 -21.93
C VAL A 197 -16.09 -22.51 -21.28
#